data_13e4997149b9cd9c50b83225a0969e22
#
_entry.id   13e4997149b9cd9c50b83225a0969e22
#
_cell.length_a   1.000
_cell.length_b   1.000
_cell.length_c   1.000
_cell.angle_alpha   90.00
_cell.angle_beta   90.00
_cell.angle_gamma   90.00
#
_symmetry.space_group_name_H-M   'P 1'
#
loop_
_entity.id
_entity.type
_entity.pdbx_description
1 polymer ?
#
loop_
_entity_poly.entity_id
_entity_poly.type
_entity_poly.pdbx_seq_one_letter_code
_entity_poly.pdbx_strand_id
1 'polypeptide(L)'
;MTISADNAHEQWLASEAEAEAMIPLIGKLNRENNVVVSIHGHSLINKSVIQILKAHRFARQIDDVELNPADSLKILEIVSTLDLGACSLGLASLQRKFEASGAGDLEAWLKEELAPVVGKKGQIEAASQDVVLYGFGRIGRLLARILLERSTGPGPKLRAVVVRKNTDNDLYKRASLLRRDSVHGAFKGTIRVDEENSTIIANGTPIKFIYASDPAEVDYTAHGIENAIVVDNTGRWRDKDGLSRHLQAKGAARVLLTAPGKGVKNIVCGVNDDIIEDSDTVLSAASCTTNAITPVLAVMDEVFGVKRGHVETVHSFTNDQNLIDNFHKGDRRGRSAALNMVITETGAAKAVSKALPQLEGKLTGNAIRVPTPDVSMAILSLQLEKPVGSKEELNNLLRERSLRSNLRRQIDYTDSHEVVSTDFVGSRAAGVVDGLATITSGDDNAILYVWYDNEFGYSCQVIRVLETMIGGKLQSFPAAA
;
A
#
# COMPACT_ATOMS: atom_id res chain seq x y z
N MET A 1 18.41 -26.52 20.42
CA MET A 1 17.72 -27.11 21.58
C MET A 1 16.43 -27.72 21.12
N THR A 2 16.18 -28.98 21.28
CA THR A 2 14.89 -29.64 21.04
C THR A 2 13.94 -29.22 22.17
N ILE A 3 12.97 -28.36 21.86
CA ILE A 3 11.92 -27.98 22.81
C ILE A 3 11.01 -29.19 22.97
N SER A 4 10.74 -29.64 24.20
CA SER A 4 9.74 -30.71 24.46
C SER A 4 8.35 -30.19 24.05
N ALA A 5 7.46 -31.04 23.56
CA ALA A 5 6.14 -30.66 23.11
C ALA A 5 5.33 -29.92 24.22
N ASP A 6 5.48 -30.35 25.46
CA ASP A 6 4.81 -29.74 26.62
C ASP A 6 5.30 -28.29 26.87
N ASN A 7 6.61 -28.08 26.79
CA ASN A 7 7.19 -26.75 26.96
C ASN A 7 6.79 -25.76 25.80
N ALA A 8 6.64 -26.32 24.60
CA ALA A 8 6.19 -25.50 23.45
C ALA A 8 4.73 -25.03 23.61
N HIS A 9 3.86 -25.87 24.19
CA HIS A 9 2.46 -25.46 24.44
C HIS A 9 2.35 -24.41 25.55
N GLU A 10 3.07 -24.58 26.65
CA GLU A 10 3.11 -23.57 27.73
C GLU A 10 3.64 -22.22 27.24
N GLN A 11 4.71 -22.21 26.45
CA GLN A 11 5.25 -21.00 25.82
C GLN A 11 4.23 -20.34 24.87
N TRP A 12 3.50 -21.16 24.11
CA TRP A 12 2.44 -20.62 23.23
C TRP A 12 1.34 -19.96 24.04
N LEU A 13 0.83 -20.58 25.11
CA LEU A 13 -0.22 -20.00 25.96
C LEU A 13 0.24 -18.69 26.62
N ALA A 14 1.49 -18.60 27.06
CA ALA A 14 2.06 -17.38 27.62
C ALA A 14 2.09 -16.26 26.55
N SER A 15 2.61 -16.54 25.37
CA SER A 15 2.66 -15.56 24.26
C SER A 15 1.28 -15.14 23.80
N GLU A 16 0.29 -16.05 23.81
CA GLU A 16 -1.11 -15.76 23.49
C GLU A 16 -1.71 -14.79 24.51
N ALA A 17 -1.50 -15.00 25.80
CA ALA A 17 -1.96 -14.11 26.88
C ALA A 17 -1.31 -12.71 26.78
N GLU A 18 -0.03 -12.64 26.47
CA GLU A 18 0.69 -11.38 26.25
C GLU A 18 0.12 -10.61 25.05
N ALA A 19 -0.12 -11.29 23.94
CA ALA A 19 -0.74 -10.68 22.74
C ALA A 19 -2.17 -10.23 23.00
N GLU A 20 -2.97 -10.95 23.80
CA GLU A 20 -4.29 -10.53 24.26
C GLU A 20 -4.22 -9.23 25.09
N ALA A 21 -3.26 -9.14 26.02
CA ALA A 21 -3.06 -7.97 26.85
C ALA A 21 -2.63 -6.73 26.04
N MET A 22 -1.92 -6.88 24.92
CA MET A 22 -1.53 -5.78 24.03
C MET A 22 -2.74 -5.11 23.35
N ILE A 23 -3.80 -5.85 23.01
CA ILE A 23 -4.92 -5.35 22.18
C ILE A 23 -5.57 -4.10 22.78
N PRO A 24 -5.99 -4.07 24.06
CA PRO A 24 -6.59 -2.86 24.65
C PRO A 24 -5.62 -1.69 24.73
N LEU A 25 -4.33 -1.92 24.98
CA LEU A 25 -3.31 -0.88 25.02
C LEU A 25 -3.10 -0.23 23.66
N ILE A 26 -2.93 -1.05 22.61
CA ILE A 26 -2.80 -0.57 21.22
C ILE A 26 -4.06 0.21 20.81
N GLY A 27 -5.24 -0.31 21.14
CA GLY A 27 -6.50 0.34 20.84
C GLY A 27 -6.68 1.68 21.55
N LYS A 28 -6.30 1.78 22.81
CA LYS A 28 -6.32 3.02 23.60
C LYS A 28 -5.35 4.05 23.03
N LEU A 29 -4.09 3.69 22.85
CA LEU A 29 -3.05 4.56 22.28
C LEU A 29 -3.47 5.11 20.92
N ASN A 30 -4.07 4.29 20.07
CA ASN A 30 -4.54 4.74 18.76
C ASN A 30 -5.72 5.71 18.86
N ARG A 31 -6.77 5.38 19.63
CA ARG A 31 -7.99 6.21 19.71
C ARG A 31 -7.78 7.52 20.47
N GLU A 32 -7.01 7.49 21.56
CA GLU A 32 -6.88 8.65 22.43
C GLU A 32 -5.69 9.55 22.09
N ASN A 33 -4.61 8.95 21.56
CA ASN A 33 -3.33 9.63 21.33
C ASN A 33 -2.93 9.72 19.87
N ASN A 34 -3.66 9.07 18.95
CA ASN A 34 -3.29 8.91 17.53
C ASN A 34 -1.92 8.24 17.33
N VAL A 35 -1.55 7.34 18.23
CA VAL A 35 -0.31 6.58 18.16
C VAL A 35 -0.52 5.34 17.28
N VAL A 36 0.35 5.14 16.31
CA VAL A 36 0.37 3.97 15.43
C VAL A 36 1.46 3.02 15.90
N VAL A 37 1.08 1.90 16.49
CA VAL A 37 2.01 0.86 16.93
C VAL A 37 2.27 -0.14 15.80
N SER A 38 3.53 -0.49 15.58
CA SER A 38 3.95 -1.42 14.51
C SER A 38 5.17 -2.27 14.90
N ILE A 39 5.36 -3.37 14.19
CA ILE A 39 6.59 -4.16 14.18
C ILE A 39 7.11 -4.15 12.74
N HIS A 40 8.30 -3.61 12.52
CA HIS A 40 8.92 -3.46 11.19
C HIS A 40 7.96 -2.92 10.11
N GLY A 41 7.14 -1.91 10.48
CA GLY A 41 6.17 -1.29 9.57
C GLY A 41 4.83 -2.03 9.44
N HIS A 42 4.70 -3.22 10.01
CA HIS A 42 3.42 -3.92 10.12
C HIS A 42 2.60 -3.36 11.29
N SER A 43 1.58 -2.56 10.99
CA SER A 43 0.69 -1.99 12.02
C SER A 43 -0.03 -3.09 12.80
N LEU A 44 -0.08 -2.92 14.12
CA LEU A 44 -0.78 -3.83 15.04
C LEU A 44 -2.21 -3.37 15.36
N ILE A 45 -2.66 -2.25 14.79
CA ILE A 45 -4.01 -1.71 15.00
C ILE A 45 -5.05 -2.66 14.41
N ASN A 46 -6.09 -2.99 15.18
CA ASN A 46 -7.18 -3.89 14.79
C ASN A 46 -6.71 -5.29 14.37
N LYS A 47 -5.59 -5.77 14.91
CA LYS A 47 -5.09 -7.13 14.68
C LYS A 47 -5.63 -8.10 15.73
N SER A 48 -5.84 -9.36 15.30
CA SER A 48 -6.12 -10.47 16.22
C SER A 48 -4.85 -10.92 16.92
N VAL A 49 -4.99 -11.69 18.00
CA VAL A 49 -3.89 -12.32 18.74
C VAL A 49 -2.91 -13.02 17.78
N ILE A 50 -3.43 -13.89 16.92
CA ILE A 50 -2.61 -14.64 15.95
C ILE A 50 -1.85 -13.71 14.98
N GLN A 51 -2.47 -12.59 14.55
CA GLN A 51 -1.80 -11.63 13.67
C GLN A 51 -0.70 -10.85 14.40
N ILE A 52 -0.88 -10.58 15.70
CA ILE A 52 0.14 -9.96 16.55
C ILE A 52 1.33 -10.92 16.71
N LEU A 53 1.08 -12.18 17.05
CA LEU A 53 2.12 -13.19 17.17
C LEU A 53 2.88 -13.43 15.84
N LYS A 54 2.17 -13.45 14.71
CA LYS A 54 2.82 -13.53 13.40
C LYS A 54 3.74 -12.34 13.13
N ALA A 55 3.37 -11.12 13.55
CA ALA A 55 4.21 -9.94 13.39
C ALA A 55 5.48 -10.03 14.27
N HIS A 56 5.39 -10.55 15.50
CA HIS A 56 6.53 -10.81 16.36
C HIS A 56 7.49 -11.84 15.75
N ARG A 57 6.94 -12.95 15.25
CA ARG A 57 7.74 -13.97 14.58
C ARG A 57 8.40 -13.46 13.29
N PHE A 58 7.74 -12.55 12.55
CA PHE A 58 8.30 -11.94 11.35
C PHE A 58 9.58 -11.13 11.65
N ALA A 59 9.73 -10.57 12.86
CA ALA A 59 10.92 -9.82 13.25
C ALA A 59 12.22 -10.59 13.03
N ARG A 60 12.21 -11.93 13.17
CA ARG A 60 13.39 -12.78 12.93
C ARG A 60 13.92 -12.71 11.50
N GLN A 61 13.07 -12.34 10.51
CA GLN A 61 13.53 -12.21 9.12
C GLN A 61 14.37 -10.95 8.90
N ILE A 62 14.22 -9.97 9.80
CA ILE A 62 14.93 -8.69 9.73
C ILE A 62 16.07 -8.63 10.75
N ASP A 63 15.82 -9.14 11.95
CA ASP A 63 16.70 -8.98 13.10
C ASP A 63 17.48 -10.26 13.44
N ASP A 64 17.27 -11.36 12.67
CA ASP A 64 17.77 -12.71 12.92
C ASP A 64 17.31 -13.32 14.26
N VAL A 65 16.50 -12.58 15.02
CA VAL A 65 15.93 -12.98 16.31
C VAL A 65 14.43 -12.67 16.34
N GLU A 66 13.64 -13.59 16.88
CA GLU A 66 12.21 -13.37 17.11
C GLU A 66 12.00 -12.35 18.23
N LEU A 67 11.12 -11.39 18.01
CA LEU A 67 10.76 -10.41 19.04
C LEU A 67 9.88 -11.08 20.10
N ASN A 68 10.27 -10.98 21.36
CA ASN A 68 9.51 -11.55 22.47
C ASN A 68 8.23 -10.72 22.74
N PRO A 69 7.02 -11.30 22.71
CA PRO A 69 5.79 -10.60 23.04
C PRO A 69 5.81 -9.94 24.43
N ALA A 70 6.43 -10.55 25.45
CA ALA A 70 6.54 -9.98 26.79
C ALA A 70 7.26 -8.61 26.81
N ASP A 71 8.31 -8.46 26.02
CA ASP A 71 9.07 -7.21 25.95
C ASP A 71 8.27 -6.12 25.24
N SER A 72 7.54 -6.47 24.19
CA SER A 72 6.59 -5.57 23.51
C SER A 72 5.47 -5.12 24.44
N LEU A 73 4.93 -6.02 25.27
CA LEU A 73 3.89 -5.70 26.24
C LEU A 73 4.39 -4.69 27.27
N LYS A 74 5.60 -4.91 27.86
CA LYS A 74 6.21 -3.95 28.80
C LYS A 74 6.38 -2.56 28.19
N ILE A 75 6.86 -2.48 26.94
CA ILE A 75 6.95 -1.19 26.24
C ILE A 75 5.56 -0.55 26.13
N LEU A 76 4.54 -1.29 25.72
CA LEU A 76 3.17 -0.78 25.56
C LEU A 76 2.56 -0.32 26.89
N GLU A 77 2.78 -1.05 27.99
CA GLU A 77 2.35 -0.65 29.33
C GLU A 77 2.93 0.70 29.73
N ILE A 78 4.25 0.87 29.60
CA ILE A 78 4.93 2.13 29.92
C ILE A 78 4.42 3.27 29.03
N VAL A 79 4.43 3.13 27.70
CA VAL A 79 4.06 4.21 26.79
C VAL A 79 2.60 4.60 26.91
N SER A 80 1.73 3.69 27.40
CA SER A 80 0.31 3.98 27.64
C SER A 80 0.08 4.97 28.79
N THR A 81 1.10 5.23 29.64
CA THR A 81 1.07 6.17 30.76
C THR A 81 1.70 7.52 30.44
N LEU A 82 2.38 7.68 29.29
CA LEU A 82 3.19 8.85 28.99
C LEU A 82 2.43 10.02 28.32
N ASP A 83 1.11 9.91 28.14
CA ASP A 83 0.31 10.94 27.46
C ASP A 83 0.93 11.40 26.13
N LEU A 84 1.32 10.45 25.29
CA LEU A 84 2.00 10.72 24.04
C LEU A 84 1.13 11.52 23.06
N GLY A 85 1.75 12.43 22.31
CA GLY A 85 1.20 13.01 21.10
C GLY A 85 1.17 12.03 19.92
N ALA A 86 0.58 12.47 18.80
CA ALA A 86 0.46 11.66 17.60
C ALA A 86 1.84 11.23 17.05
N CYS A 87 2.10 9.93 16.96
CA CYS A 87 3.38 9.39 16.49
C CYS A 87 3.24 7.94 16.00
N SER A 88 4.32 7.41 15.42
CA SER A 88 4.46 6.00 15.04
C SER A 88 5.52 5.34 15.89
N LEU A 89 5.17 4.24 16.55
CA LEU A 89 6.07 3.45 17.40
C LEU A 89 6.43 2.12 16.75
N GLY A 90 7.72 1.88 16.53
CA GLY A 90 8.23 0.59 16.04
C GLY A 90 8.76 -0.25 17.21
N LEU A 91 7.97 -1.21 17.71
CA LEU A 91 8.30 -1.98 18.92
C LEU A 91 9.65 -2.71 18.82
N ALA A 92 9.88 -3.44 17.71
CA ALA A 92 11.14 -4.15 17.50
C ALA A 92 12.35 -3.20 17.48
N SER A 93 12.20 -2.06 16.83
CA SER A 93 13.29 -1.06 16.74
C SER A 93 13.54 -0.37 18.08
N LEU A 94 12.49 -0.10 18.88
CA LEU A 94 12.63 0.44 20.23
C LEU A 94 13.35 -0.56 21.15
N GLN A 95 12.93 -1.84 21.12
CA GLN A 95 13.56 -2.89 21.93
C GLN A 95 15.05 -3.01 21.61
N ARG A 96 15.41 -3.12 20.33
CA ARG A 96 16.82 -3.20 19.91
C ARG A 96 17.64 -1.98 20.30
N LYS A 97 17.09 -0.79 20.17
CA LYS A 97 17.79 0.45 20.51
C LYS A 97 18.02 0.53 22.03
N PHE A 98 17.03 0.08 22.81
CA PHE A 98 17.17 -0.04 24.27
C PHE A 98 18.28 -1.02 24.65
N GLU A 99 18.27 -2.24 24.11
CA GLU A 99 19.30 -3.25 24.35
C GLU A 99 20.71 -2.76 23.97
N ALA A 100 20.83 -2.12 22.80
CA ALA A 100 22.10 -1.56 22.35
C ALA A 100 22.62 -0.38 23.21
N SER A 101 21.71 0.33 23.89
CA SER A 101 22.09 1.45 24.78
C SER A 101 22.74 1.00 26.07
N GLY A 102 22.56 -0.25 26.48
CA GLY A 102 23.00 -0.75 27.79
C GLY A 102 22.29 -0.14 29.00
N ALA A 103 21.19 0.61 28.80
CA ALA A 103 20.40 1.22 29.85
C ALA A 103 19.72 0.14 30.72
N GLY A 104 19.72 0.32 32.03
CA GLY A 104 19.10 -0.62 32.97
C GLY A 104 17.64 -0.32 33.28
N ASP A 105 17.14 0.88 32.97
CA ASP A 105 15.77 1.34 33.25
C ASP A 105 15.05 1.65 31.92
N LEU A 106 14.15 0.77 31.53
CA LEU A 106 13.36 0.90 30.30
C LEU A 106 12.41 2.13 30.34
N GLU A 107 11.82 2.44 31.48
CA GLU A 107 10.88 3.55 31.61
C GLU A 107 11.59 4.88 31.44
N ALA A 108 12.72 5.07 32.12
CA ALA A 108 13.53 6.28 32.01
C ALA A 108 14.03 6.47 30.58
N TRP A 109 14.52 5.40 29.96
CA TRP A 109 15.00 5.41 28.58
C TRP A 109 13.89 5.76 27.57
N LEU A 110 12.71 5.16 27.71
CA LEU A 110 11.56 5.46 26.83
C LEU A 110 11.10 6.92 26.97
N LYS A 111 11.10 7.49 28.18
CA LYS A 111 10.78 8.91 28.39
C LYS A 111 11.76 9.83 27.66
N GLU A 112 13.04 9.49 27.65
CA GLU A 112 14.06 10.26 26.94
C GLU A 112 13.92 10.09 25.41
N GLU A 113 13.81 8.86 24.91
CA GLU A 113 13.67 8.57 23.48
C GLU A 113 12.41 9.21 22.87
N LEU A 114 11.31 9.25 23.63
CA LEU A 114 10.02 9.77 23.20
C LEU A 114 9.79 11.24 23.66
N ALA A 115 10.81 11.90 24.23
CA ALA A 115 10.69 13.27 24.75
C ALA A 115 10.00 14.27 23.80
N PRO A 116 10.19 14.22 22.46
CA PRO A 116 9.50 15.12 21.55
C PRO A 116 7.97 14.99 21.55
N VAL A 117 7.41 13.87 22.02
CA VAL A 117 5.96 13.59 22.00
C VAL A 117 5.37 13.30 23.38
N VAL A 118 6.17 13.15 24.43
CA VAL A 118 5.69 12.95 25.81
C VAL A 118 4.93 14.18 26.30
N GLY A 119 3.77 13.96 26.96
CA GLY A 119 2.91 15.01 27.48
C GLY A 119 2.17 15.83 26.42
N LYS A 120 2.18 15.40 25.17
CA LYS A 120 1.53 16.11 24.05
C LYS A 120 0.22 15.45 23.59
N LYS A 121 -0.46 14.73 24.48
CA LYS A 121 -1.77 14.11 24.19
C LYS A 121 -2.75 15.14 23.61
N GLY A 122 -3.40 14.78 22.51
CA GLY A 122 -4.35 15.65 21.83
C GLY A 122 -3.74 16.73 20.92
N GLN A 123 -2.42 16.90 20.94
CA GLN A 123 -1.73 17.76 19.98
C GLN A 123 -1.48 16.97 18.70
N ILE A 124 -2.03 17.44 17.60
CA ILE A 124 -1.88 16.85 16.27
C ILE A 124 -1.12 17.85 15.40
N GLU A 125 0.18 17.62 15.20
CA GLU A 125 1.01 18.45 14.34
C GLU A 125 0.86 18.05 12.85
N ALA A 126 0.33 16.86 12.57
CA ALA A 126 0.17 16.36 11.19
C ALA A 126 -1.18 16.77 10.59
N ALA A 127 -1.16 17.23 9.34
CA ALA A 127 -2.36 17.66 8.64
C ALA A 127 -3.35 16.51 8.38
N SER A 128 -4.64 16.80 8.51
CA SER A 128 -5.73 15.97 8.01
C SER A 128 -6.26 16.56 6.72
N GLN A 129 -6.58 15.70 5.75
CA GLN A 129 -7.04 16.13 4.43
C GLN A 129 -8.30 15.38 4.02
N ASP A 130 -9.32 16.11 3.63
CA ASP A 130 -10.54 15.53 3.07
C ASP A 130 -10.24 14.86 1.73
N VAL A 131 -10.73 13.62 1.58
CA VAL A 131 -10.57 12.80 0.37
C VAL A 131 -11.94 12.43 -0.17
N VAL A 132 -12.09 12.61 -1.47
CA VAL A 132 -13.27 12.21 -2.23
C VAL A 132 -12.85 11.16 -3.26
N LEU A 133 -13.52 10.03 -3.29
CA LEU A 133 -13.33 9.03 -4.33
C LEU A 133 -14.31 9.28 -5.47
N TYR A 134 -13.82 9.63 -6.63
CA TYR A 134 -14.64 9.77 -7.84
C TYR A 134 -14.63 8.45 -8.63
N GLY A 135 -15.72 7.69 -8.52
CA GLY A 135 -15.84 6.30 -8.94
C GLY A 135 -15.74 5.29 -7.80
N PHE A 136 -16.57 4.24 -7.84
CA PHE A 136 -16.65 3.20 -6.81
C PHE A 136 -16.64 1.80 -7.42
N GLY A 137 -15.73 1.61 -8.40
CA GLY A 137 -15.40 0.33 -9.01
C GLY A 137 -14.50 -0.52 -8.10
N ARG A 138 -13.75 -1.47 -8.68
CA ARG A 138 -12.81 -2.32 -7.94
C ARG A 138 -11.83 -1.48 -7.11
N ILE A 139 -11.04 -0.64 -7.76
CA ILE A 139 -10.02 0.20 -7.10
C ILE A 139 -10.65 1.16 -6.10
N GLY A 140 -11.72 1.89 -6.46
CA GLY A 140 -12.38 2.82 -5.54
C GLY A 140 -12.87 2.15 -4.24
N ARG A 141 -13.37 0.90 -4.30
CA ARG A 141 -13.78 0.15 -3.11
C ARG A 141 -12.59 -0.31 -2.26
N LEU A 142 -11.49 -0.72 -2.88
CA LEU A 142 -10.27 -1.11 -2.16
C LEU A 142 -9.63 0.11 -1.50
N LEU A 143 -9.58 1.26 -2.18
CA LEU A 143 -9.14 2.52 -1.56
C LEU A 143 -10.03 2.90 -0.37
N ALA A 144 -11.36 2.78 -0.50
CA ALA A 144 -12.26 3.02 0.62
C ALA A 144 -11.96 2.11 1.81
N ARG A 145 -11.73 0.81 1.59
CA ARG A 145 -11.36 -0.14 2.65
C ARG A 145 -10.05 0.27 3.34
N ILE A 146 -9.02 0.64 2.57
CA ILE A 146 -7.72 1.04 3.13
C ILE A 146 -7.83 2.35 3.91
N LEU A 147 -8.57 3.34 3.39
CA LEU A 147 -8.82 4.62 4.09
C LEU A 147 -9.58 4.41 5.40
N LEU A 148 -10.55 3.50 5.42
CA LEU A 148 -11.32 3.16 6.62
C LEU A 148 -10.49 2.42 7.68
N GLU A 149 -9.50 1.61 7.28
CA GLU A 149 -8.54 1.02 8.21
C GLU A 149 -7.70 2.09 8.94
N ARG A 150 -7.56 3.27 8.35
CA ARG A 150 -6.74 4.42 8.83
C ARG A 150 -7.59 5.62 9.21
N SER A 151 -8.85 5.44 9.53
CA SER A 151 -9.80 6.54 9.80
C SER A 151 -9.49 7.32 11.07
N THR A 152 -8.73 6.75 12.00
CA THR A 152 -8.26 7.42 13.23
C THR A 152 -6.95 8.18 12.98
N GLY A 153 -6.75 9.27 13.71
CA GLY A 153 -5.53 10.10 13.61
C GLY A 153 -5.48 11.02 12.39
N PRO A 154 -4.36 11.71 12.16
CA PRO A 154 -4.17 12.60 11.03
C PRO A 154 -4.04 11.84 9.70
N GLY A 155 -4.06 12.57 8.58
CA GLY A 155 -3.90 12.02 7.24
C GLY A 155 -5.18 12.03 6.41
N PRO A 156 -5.29 11.17 5.36
CA PRO A 156 -6.41 11.19 4.45
C PRO A 156 -7.72 10.73 5.10
N LYS A 157 -8.76 11.54 5.02
CA LYS A 157 -10.11 11.29 5.55
C LYS A 157 -11.11 11.07 4.45
N LEU A 158 -11.60 9.86 4.30
CA LEU A 158 -12.66 9.56 3.32
C LEU A 158 -13.96 10.24 3.74
N ARG A 159 -14.40 11.24 2.97
CA ARG A 159 -15.60 12.03 3.23
C ARG A 159 -16.75 11.68 2.30
N ALA A 160 -16.45 11.50 1.01
CA ALA A 160 -17.47 11.22 0.04
C ALA A 160 -17.01 10.30 -1.09
N VAL A 161 -18.01 9.75 -1.76
CA VAL A 161 -17.87 8.98 -3.00
C VAL A 161 -18.79 9.58 -4.03
N VAL A 162 -18.26 9.91 -5.20
CA VAL A 162 -19.07 10.42 -6.33
C VAL A 162 -19.29 9.31 -7.34
N VAL A 163 -20.55 9.10 -7.72
CA VAL A 163 -20.96 8.07 -8.66
C VAL A 163 -22.15 8.52 -9.50
N ARG A 164 -22.40 7.84 -10.60
CA ARG A 164 -23.67 7.97 -11.33
C ARG A 164 -24.72 7.08 -10.67
N LYS A 165 -25.95 7.58 -10.50
CA LYS A 165 -27.06 6.76 -10.02
C LYS A 165 -27.51 5.82 -11.14
N ASN A 166 -27.60 4.53 -10.84
CA ASN A 166 -27.95 3.51 -11.82
C ASN A 166 -29.37 2.92 -11.58
N THR A 167 -29.79 2.84 -10.33
CA THR A 167 -31.07 2.21 -9.91
C THR A 167 -31.59 2.88 -8.64
N ASP A 168 -32.85 2.63 -8.27
CA ASP A 168 -33.44 3.22 -7.04
C ASP A 168 -32.73 2.68 -5.77
N ASN A 169 -32.36 1.41 -5.75
CA ASN A 169 -31.62 0.81 -4.62
C ASN A 169 -30.08 0.89 -4.78
N ASP A 170 -29.57 1.88 -5.50
CA ASP A 170 -28.14 2.03 -5.84
C ASP A 170 -27.24 2.03 -4.59
N LEU A 171 -27.63 2.76 -3.55
CA LEU A 171 -26.84 2.88 -2.32
C LEU A 171 -26.68 1.53 -1.59
N TYR A 172 -27.75 0.74 -1.52
CA TYR A 172 -27.70 -0.60 -0.92
C TYR A 172 -26.81 -1.57 -1.71
N LYS A 173 -26.87 -1.49 -3.05
CA LYS A 173 -26.00 -2.30 -3.91
C LYS A 173 -24.53 -1.93 -3.71
N ARG A 174 -24.21 -0.63 -3.58
CA ARG A 174 -22.83 -0.17 -3.31
C ARG A 174 -22.34 -0.58 -1.94
N ALA A 175 -23.19 -0.49 -0.93
CA ALA A 175 -22.89 -1.01 0.42
C ALA A 175 -22.64 -2.52 0.39
N SER A 176 -23.43 -3.28 -0.38
CA SER A 176 -23.22 -4.73 -0.57
C SER A 176 -21.90 -5.04 -1.25
N LEU A 177 -21.51 -4.29 -2.28
CA LEU A 177 -20.24 -4.44 -2.97
C LEU A 177 -19.05 -4.04 -2.10
N LEU A 178 -19.19 -3.07 -1.18
CA LEU A 178 -18.16 -2.76 -0.20
C LEU A 178 -18.01 -3.88 0.84
N ARG A 179 -19.15 -4.48 1.24
CA ARG A 179 -19.20 -5.54 2.26
C ARG A 179 -18.61 -6.86 1.76
N ARG A 180 -18.79 -7.19 0.49
CA ARG A 180 -18.40 -8.47 -0.10
C ARG A 180 -17.48 -8.26 -1.29
N ASP A 181 -16.39 -9.01 -1.33
CA ASP A 181 -15.48 -9.06 -2.45
C ASP A 181 -15.02 -10.50 -2.65
N SER A 182 -15.15 -11.01 -3.87
CA SER A 182 -14.83 -12.41 -4.17
C SER A 182 -13.34 -12.70 -4.18
N VAL A 183 -12.51 -11.68 -4.37
CA VAL A 183 -11.04 -11.80 -4.40
C VAL A 183 -10.45 -11.47 -3.03
N HIS A 184 -10.76 -10.29 -2.50
CA HIS A 184 -10.17 -9.77 -1.26
C HIS A 184 -11.02 -10.05 0.00
N GLY A 185 -12.07 -10.86 -0.12
CA GLY A 185 -12.89 -11.30 1.00
C GLY A 185 -13.81 -10.22 1.58
N ALA A 186 -14.45 -10.54 2.70
CA ALA A 186 -15.40 -9.66 3.37
C ALA A 186 -14.72 -8.41 3.95
N PHE A 187 -15.47 -7.30 3.98
CA PHE A 187 -15.05 -6.09 4.70
C PHE A 187 -14.86 -6.40 6.19
N LYS A 188 -13.74 -5.97 6.75
CA LYS A 188 -13.43 -6.17 8.17
C LYS A 188 -14.09 -5.09 9.02
N GLY A 189 -15.37 -5.26 9.30
CA GLY A 189 -16.10 -4.30 10.11
C GLY A 189 -17.61 -4.29 9.84
N THR A 190 -18.26 -3.22 10.29
CA THR A 190 -19.71 -3.01 10.17
C THR A 190 -20.05 -1.98 9.12
N ILE A 191 -21.13 -2.21 8.38
CA ILE A 191 -21.64 -1.28 7.37
C ILE A 191 -23.13 -1.09 7.59
N ARG A 192 -23.54 0.17 7.76
CA ARG A 192 -24.95 0.61 7.82
C ARG A 192 -25.24 1.57 6.67
N VAL A 193 -26.42 1.52 6.13
CA VAL A 193 -26.92 2.45 5.10
C VAL A 193 -27.88 3.42 5.74
N ASP A 194 -27.68 4.69 5.50
CA ASP A 194 -28.58 5.81 5.79
C ASP A 194 -29.05 6.36 4.43
N GLU A 195 -30.22 5.90 4.00
CA GLU A 195 -30.75 6.20 2.68
C GLU A 195 -31.22 7.67 2.61
N GLU A 196 -31.84 8.17 3.67
CA GLU A 196 -32.34 9.53 3.76
C GLU A 196 -31.21 10.55 3.52
N ASN A 197 -30.06 10.31 4.12
CA ASN A 197 -28.89 11.16 3.98
C ASN A 197 -27.95 10.70 2.86
N SER A 198 -28.31 9.72 2.03
CA SER A 198 -27.44 9.14 1.00
C SER A 198 -26.03 8.83 1.54
N THR A 199 -25.94 8.15 2.68
CA THR A 199 -24.70 7.93 3.41
C THR A 199 -24.49 6.44 3.72
N ILE A 200 -23.28 5.93 3.51
CA ILE A 200 -22.85 4.63 4.03
C ILE A 200 -21.98 4.90 5.25
N ILE A 201 -22.33 4.29 6.38
CA ILE A 201 -21.56 4.38 7.62
C ILE A 201 -20.78 3.08 7.78
N ALA A 202 -19.45 3.15 7.62
CA ALA A 202 -18.55 2.01 7.71
C ALA A 202 -17.58 2.20 8.88
N ASN A 203 -17.58 1.28 9.84
CA ASN A 203 -16.81 1.38 11.09
C ASN A 203 -16.99 2.73 11.79
N GLY A 204 -18.22 3.25 11.82
CA GLY A 204 -18.53 4.55 12.40
C GLY A 204 -18.20 5.77 11.53
N THR A 205 -17.49 5.60 10.43
CA THR A 205 -17.14 6.68 9.48
C THR A 205 -18.29 6.91 8.50
N PRO A 206 -18.91 8.10 8.49
CA PRO A 206 -19.94 8.43 7.49
C PRO A 206 -19.29 8.79 6.15
N ILE A 207 -19.73 8.14 5.08
CA ILE A 207 -19.26 8.36 3.72
C ILE A 207 -20.47 8.86 2.91
N LYS A 208 -20.43 10.11 2.49
CA LYS A 208 -21.49 10.70 1.67
C LYS A 208 -21.43 10.17 0.25
N PHE A 209 -22.55 9.68 -0.29
CA PHE A 209 -22.67 9.32 -1.70
C PHE A 209 -23.31 10.47 -2.48
N ILE A 210 -22.54 11.05 -3.41
CA ILE A 210 -22.95 12.16 -4.25
C ILE A 210 -23.19 11.61 -5.65
N TYR A 211 -24.35 11.91 -6.21
CA TYR A 211 -24.73 11.45 -7.54
C TYR A 211 -24.48 12.55 -8.57
N ALA A 212 -23.47 12.36 -9.41
CA ALA A 212 -23.12 13.29 -10.47
C ALA A 212 -22.58 12.56 -11.71
N SER A 213 -22.73 13.16 -12.88
CA SER A 213 -22.22 12.64 -14.16
C SER A 213 -21.01 13.43 -14.67
N ASP A 214 -20.87 14.68 -14.27
CA ASP A 214 -19.76 15.57 -14.58
C ASP A 214 -19.06 16.02 -13.29
N PRO A 215 -17.74 15.90 -13.19
CA PRO A 215 -17.01 16.36 -12.03
C PRO A 215 -17.11 17.88 -11.78
N ALA A 216 -17.25 18.68 -12.83
CA ALA A 216 -17.33 20.13 -12.72
C ALA A 216 -18.63 20.63 -12.05
N GLU A 217 -19.69 19.81 -12.05
CA GLU A 217 -21.01 20.16 -11.50
C GLU A 217 -21.13 19.86 -9.99
N VAL A 218 -20.11 19.23 -9.37
CA VAL A 218 -20.18 18.83 -7.97
C VAL A 218 -19.87 20.02 -7.07
N ASP A 219 -20.72 20.24 -6.06
CA ASP A 219 -20.45 21.18 -4.96
C ASP A 219 -20.15 20.40 -3.68
N TYR A 220 -18.87 20.20 -3.38
CA TYR A 220 -18.43 19.49 -2.16
C TYR A 220 -18.68 20.33 -0.91
N THR A 221 -18.67 21.67 -1.02
CA THR A 221 -18.89 22.55 0.12
C THR A 221 -20.30 22.44 0.69
N ALA A 222 -21.29 22.11 -0.15
CA ALA A 222 -22.66 21.80 0.29
C ALA A 222 -22.74 20.58 1.24
N HIS A 223 -21.67 19.78 1.32
CA HIS A 223 -21.52 18.61 2.19
C HIS A 223 -20.48 18.83 3.29
N GLY A 224 -20.05 20.07 3.53
CA GLY A 224 -19.01 20.40 4.51
C GLY A 224 -17.64 19.80 4.18
N ILE A 225 -17.32 19.68 2.89
CA ILE A 225 -16.04 19.18 2.39
C ILE A 225 -15.35 20.33 1.69
N GLU A 226 -14.21 20.73 2.22
CA GLU A 226 -13.42 21.84 1.71
C GLU A 226 -11.98 21.41 1.44
N ASN A 227 -11.37 22.03 0.44
CA ASN A 227 -9.96 21.78 0.10
C ASN A 227 -9.63 20.29 -0.15
N ALA A 228 -10.58 19.53 -0.71
CA ALA A 228 -10.46 18.08 -0.86
C ALA A 228 -9.47 17.65 -1.95
N ILE A 229 -8.82 16.50 -1.72
CA ILE A 229 -8.16 15.77 -2.79
C ILE A 229 -9.17 14.80 -3.42
N VAL A 230 -9.46 14.99 -4.71
CA VAL A 230 -10.32 14.10 -5.47
C VAL A 230 -9.49 12.99 -6.11
N VAL A 231 -9.78 11.74 -5.77
CA VAL A 231 -9.12 10.57 -6.33
C VAL A 231 -9.98 9.98 -7.44
N ASP A 232 -9.56 10.15 -8.71
CA ASP A 232 -10.29 9.63 -9.86
C ASP A 232 -9.98 8.17 -10.13
N ASN A 233 -10.99 7.33 -9.93
CA ASN A 233 -10.94 5.88 -10.12
C ASN A 233 -11.76 5.42 -11.34
N THR A 234 -12.21 6.35 -12.19
CA THR A 234 -13.11 6.02 -13.31
C THR A 234 -12.37 5.53 -14.54
N GLY A 235 -11.12 5.96 -14.70
CA GLY A 235 -10.33 5.74 -15.90
C GLY A 235 -10.87 6.47 -17.14
N ARG A 236 -11.84 7.37 -16.97
CA ARG A 236 -12.47 8.13 -18.06
C ARG A 236 -11.56 9.26 -18.53
N TRP A 237 -11.00 10.02 -17.61
CA TRP A 237 -10.07 11.12 -17.86
C TRP A 237 -8.66 10.67 -17.52
N ARG A 238 -7.73 10.83 -18.47
CA ARG A 238 -6.34 10.37 -18.30
C ARG A 238 -5.30 11.40 -18.71
N ASP A 239 -5.75 12.59 -19.10
CA ASP A 239 -4.88 13.71 -19.42
C ASP A 239 -5.14 14.89 -18.48
N LYS A 240 -4.22 15.86 -18.50
CA LYS A 240 -4.28 17.02 -17.62
C LYS A 240 -5.60 17.79 -17.77
N ASP A 241 -6.06 18.01 -19.02
CA ASP A 241 -7.25 18.81 -19.30
C ASP A 241 -8.52 18.13 -18.77
N GLY A 242 -8.68 16.84 -19.03
CA GLY A 242 -9.81 16.06 -18.52
C GLY A 242 -9.84 15.99 -17.00
N LEU A 243 -8.68 15.79 -16.35
CA LEU A 243 -8.56 15.74 -14.90
C LEU A 243 -8.78 17.11 -14.24
N SER A 244 -8.38 18.20 -14.90
CA SER A 244 -8.58 19.55 -14.38
C SER A 244 -10.05 19.94 -14.26
N ARG A 245 -10.98 19.20 -14.88
CA ARG A 245 -12.43 19.38 -14.69
C ARG A 245 -12.84 19.19 -13.22
N HIS A 246 -12.15 18.31 -12.47
CA HIS A 246 -12.41 18.14 -11.04
C HIS A 246 -12.11 19.40 -10.22
N LEU A 247 -11.15 20.23 -10.68
CA LEU A 247 -10.78 21.47 -9.99
C LEU A 247 -11.80 22.58 -10.18
N GLN A 248 -12.77 22.42 -11.08
CA GLN A 248 -13.90 23.34 -11.26
C GLN A 248 -14.98 23.11 -10.20
N ALA A 249 -14.98 21.95 -9.55
CA ALA A 249 -15.89 21.62 -8.47
C ALA A 249 -15.57 22.46 -7.22
N LYS A 250 -16.58 23.08 -6.61
CA LYS A 250 -16.38 23.82 -5.35
C LYS A 250 -15.92 22.86 -4.23
N GLY A 251 -14.87 23.24 -3.53
CA GLY A 251 -14.29 22.45 -2.45
C GLY A 251 -13.25 21.43 -2.89
N ALA A 252 -12.97 21.26 -4.19
CA ALA A 252 -11.86 20.47 -4.68
C ALA A 252 -10.60 21.33 -4.82
N ALA A 253 -9.46 20.85 -4.31
CA ALA A 253 -8.17 21.54 -4.39
C ALA A 253 -7.14 20.82 -5.25
N ARG A 254 -7.12 19.49 -5.17
CA ARG A 254 -6.13 18.66 -5.88
C ARG A 254 -6.79 17.40 -6.43
N VAL A 255 -6.16 16.80 -7.44
CA VAL A 255 -6.65 15.59 -8.11
C VAL A 255 -5.54 14.53 -8.15
N LEU A 256 -5.87 13.30 -7.80
CA LEU A 256 -5.00 12.15 -7.96
C LEU A 256 -5.67 11.12 -8.89
N LEU A 257 -5.04 10.81 -10.01
CA LEU A 257 -5.50 9.79 -10.94
C LEU A 257 -4.97 8.40 -10.54
N THR A 258 -5.83 7.39 -10.53
CA THR A 258 -5.45 5.98 -10.28
C THR A 258 -5.18 5.20 -11.58
N ALA A 259 -4.50 5.82 -12.52
CA ALA A 259 -4.08 5.24 -13.79
C ALA A 259 -2.90 6.06 -14.36
N PRO A 260 -2.18 5.58 -15.38
CA PRO A 260 -1.14 6.38 -16.03
C PRO A 260 -1.71 7.66 -16.62
N GLY A 261 -1.13 8.80 -16.21
CA GLY A 261 -1.55 10.13 -16.65
C GLY A 261 -0.69 10.66 -17.81
N LYS A 262 -1.35 11.39 -18.72
CA LYS A 262 -0.73 12.13 -19.83
C LYS A 262 -0.64 13.62 -19.48
N GLY A 263 0.55 14.21 -19.61
CA GLY A 263 0.76 15.63 -19.31
C GLY A 263 0.73 15.97 -17.82
N VAL A 264 0.84 14.98 -16.94
CA VAL A 264 0.93 15.11 -15.48
C VAL A 264 2.08 14.29 -14.92
N LYS A 265 2.61 14.66 -13.76
CA LYS A 265 3.62 13.86 -13.05
C LYS A 265 3.00 12.49 -12.68
N ASN A 266 3.71 11.40 -13.01
CA ASN A 266 3.34 10.04 -12.64
C ASN A 266 4.27 9.61 -11.50
N ILE A 267 3.69 9.38 -10.34
CA ILE A 267 4.42 9.17 -9.10
C ILE A 267 4.50 7.68 -8.77
N VAL A 268 5.70 7.23 -8.44
CA VAL A 268 5.99 5.93 -7.84
C VAL A 268 6.69 6.18 -6.51
N CYS A 269 5.99 5.90 -5.41
CA CYS A 269 6.50 6.17 -4.08
C CYS A 269 7.83 5.47 -3.81
N GLY A 270 8.74 6.18 -3.14
CA GLY A 270 10.09 5.72 -2.82
C GLY A 270 11.07 5.85 -3.98
N VAL A 271 10.61 6.22 -5.19
CA VAL A 271 11.46 6.40 -6.37
C VAL A 271 11.51 7.85 -6.85
N ASN A 272 10.34 8.49 -6.99
CA ASN A 272 10.26 9.87 -7.47
C ASN A 272 9.17 10.69 -6.75
N ASP A 273 8.77 10.31 -5.56
CA ASP A 273 7.77 11.06 -4.79
C ASP A 273 8.34 12.36 -4.19
N ASP A 274 9.63 12.55 -4.21
CA ASP A 274 10.33 13.80 -3.89
C ASP A 274 10.09 14.93 -4.90
N ILE A 275 9.63 14.61 -6.12
CA ILE A 275 9.29 15.63 -7.13
C ILE A 275 7.91 16.26 -6.93
N ILE A 276 7.13 15.81 -5.94
CA ILE A 276 5.82 16.38 -5.62
C ILE A 276 6.02 17.76 -5.00
N GLU A 277 5.40 18.76 -5.59
CA GLU A 277 5.41 20.14 -5.13
C GLU A 277 4.02 20.57 -4.62
N ASP A 278 3.96 21.55 -3.73
CA ASP A 278 2.68 22.10 -3.22
C ASP A 278 1.84 22.71 -4.34
N SER A 279 2.49 23.17 -5.40
CA SER A 279 1.85 23.70 -6.61
C SER A 279 1.21 22.65 -7.51
N ASP A 280 1.50 21.36 -7.30
CA ASP A 280 0.95 20.28 -8.11
C ASP A 280 -0.52 20.04 -7.76
N THR A 281 -1.40 20.50 -8.63
CA THR A 281 -2.86 20.30 -8.47
C THR A 281 -3.37 19.00 -9.08
N VAL A 282 -2.67 18.44 -10.06
CA VAL A 282 -3.06 17.19 -10.74
C VAL A 282 -1.89 16.24 -10.84
N LEU A 283 -2.01 15.08 -10.19
CA LEU A 283 -1.00 14.03 -10.17
C LEU A 283 -1.59 12.68 -10.60
N SER A 284 -0.72 11.75 -10.93
CA SER A 284 -1.07 10.35 -11.23
C SER A 284 -0.24 9.40 -10.35
N ALA A 285 -0.87 8.37 -9.82
CA ALA A 285 -0.20 7.27 -9.12
C ALA A 285 0.36 6.19 -10.07
N ALA A 286 0.56 6.51 -11.34
CA ALA A 286 1.02 5.60 -12.39
C ALA A 286 0.14 4.34 -12.54
N SER A 287 0.69 3.22 -13.04
CA SER A 287 -0.03 1.94 -13.16
C SER A 287 0.42 0.93 -12.09
N CYS A 288 -0.37 -0.13 -11.91
CA CYS A 288 0.00 -1.25 -11.03
C CYS A 288 1.33 -1.89 -11.45
N THR A 289 1.52 -2.16 -12.73
CA THR A 289 2.76 -2.74 -13.25
C THR A 289 3.94 -1.78 -13.09
N THR A 290 3.74 -0.47 -13.39
CA THR A 290 4.80 0.54 -13.20
C THR A 290 5.23 0.60 -11.72
N ASN A 291 4.28 0.60 -10.79
CA ASN A 291 4.60 0.57 -9.35
C ASN A 291 5.35 -0.70 -8.93
N ALA A 292 4.99 -1.86 -9.49
CA ALA A 292 5.61 -3.13 -9.15
C ALA A 292 7.09 -3.21 -9.59
N ILE A 293 7.38 -2.75 -10.81
CA ILE A 293 8.71 -2.95 -11.41
C ILE A 293 9.68 -1.81 -11.15
N THR A 294 9.21 -0.56 -11.05
CA THR A 294 10.10 0.61 -10.97
C THR A 294 10.98 0.61 -9.73
N PRO A 295 10.50 0.26 -8.51
CA PRO A 295 11.39 0.16 -7.35
C PRO A 295 12.50 -0.88 -7.50
N VAL A 296 12.19 -2.03 -8.10
CA VAL A 296 13.18 -3.09 -8.38
C VAL A 296 14.19 -2.61 -9.42
N LEU A 297 13.71 -1.98 -10.51
CA LEU A 297 14.57 -1.40 -11.54
C LEU A 297 15.45 -0.29 -10.99
N ALA A 298 14.98 0.52 -10.05
CA ALA A 298 15.78 1.55 -9.38
C ALA A 298 16.96 0.92 -8.62
N VAL A 299 16.74 -0.18 -7.90
CA VAL A 299 17.83 -0.91 -7.23
C VAL A 299 18.82 -1.50 -8.25
N MET A 300 18.33 -2.12 -9.32
CA MET A 300 19.17 -2.73 -10.34
C MET A 300 20.01 -1.69 -11.08
N ASP A 301 19.43 -0.55 -11.40
CA ASP A 301 20.12 0.55 -12.07
C ASP A 301 21.15 1.24 -11.17
N GLU A 302 20.80 1.49 -9.90
CA GLU A 302 21.69 2.08 -8.88
C GLU A 302 22.97 1.25 -8.70
N VAL A 303 22.80 -0.07 -8.56
CA VAL A 303 23.92 -0.95 -8.20
C VAL A 303 24.70 -1.43 -9.41
N PHE A 304 24.00 -1.86 -10.46
CA PHE A 304 24.62 -2.54 -11.60
C PHE A 304 24.63 -1.70 -12.89
N GLY A 305 23.76 -0.68 -12.99
CA GLY A 305 23.49 0.03 -14.24
C GLY A 305 22.69 -0.83 -15.24
N VAL A 306 21.52 -0.37 -15.63
CA VAL A 306 20.71 -1.06 -16.65
C VAL A 306 21.10 -0.58 -18.04
N LYS A 307 21.68 -1.47 -18.84
CA LYS A 307 22.05 -1.20 -20.22
C LYS A 307 20.86 -1.28 -21.17
N ARG A 308 20.06 -2.33 -21.03
CA ARG A 308 18.80 -2.56 -21.74
C ARG A 308 18.00 -3.66 -21.06
N GLY A 309 16.71 -3.73 -21.33
CA GLY A 309 15.88 -4.79 -20.78
C GLY A 309 14.55 -5.00 -21.48
N HIS A 310 13.92 -6.11 -21.14
CA HIS A 310 12.57 -6.43 -21.56
C HIS A 310 11.70 -6.72 -20.34
N VAL A 311 10.51 -6.14 -20.33
CA VAL A 311 9.48 -6.34 -19.31
C VAL A 311 8.34 -7.13 -19.91
N GLU A 312 8.22 -8.39 -19.56
CA GLU A 312 7.03 -9.18 -19.84
C GLU A 312 6.14 -9.20 -18.60
N THR A 313 4.85 -8.87 -18.72
CA THR A 313 3.94 -9.04 -17.60
C THR A 313 2.86 -10.08 -17.90
N VAL A 314 2.84 -11.15 -17.11
CA VAL A 314 1.76 -12.13 -17.04
C VAL A 314 0.70 -11.52 -16.12
N HIS A 315 -0.32 -10.91 -16.73
CA HIS A 315 -1.24 -10.02 -16.04
C HIS A 315 -2.63 -10.61 -15.91
N SER A 316 -3.20 -10.58 -14.73
CA SER A 316 -4.59 -10.93 -14.48
C SER A 316 -5.54 -10.15 -15.39
N PHE A 317 -6.67 -10.73 -15.75
CA PHE A 317 -7.67 -10.02 -16.53
C PHE A 317 -8.28 -8.85 -15.74
N THR A 318 -8.73 -7.84 -16.44
CA THR A 318 -9.36 -6.66 -15.85
C THR A 318 -10.73 -6.41 -16.50
N ASN A 319 -11.57 -5.59 -15.86
CA ASN A 319 -12.95 -5.33 -16.32
C ASN A 319 -13.07 -4.72 -17.72
N ASP A 320 -11.98 -4.33 -18.34
CA ASP A 320 -11.95 -3.89 -19.74
C ASP A 320 -11.92 -5.05 -20.75
N GLN A 321 -11.70 -6.29 -20.31
CA GLN A 321 -11.77 -7.48 -21.14
C GLN A 321 -13.18 -8.10 -21.09
N ASN A 322 -13.62 -8.64 -22.23
CA ASN A 322 -14.90 -9.32 -22.28
C ASN A 322 -14.83 -10.67 -21.56
N LEU A 323 -15.87 -10.98 -20.76
CA LEU A 323 -15.96 -12.27 -20.09
C LEU A 323 -16.15 -13.41 -21.10
N ILE A 324 -16.97 -13.17 -22.13
CA ILE A 324 -17.18 -14.04 -23.30
C ILE A 324 -16.90 -13.24 -24.57
N ASP A 325 -16.71 -13.92 -25.70
CA ASP A 325 -16.40 -13.30 -26.98
C ASP A 325 -17.43 -12.21 -27.35
N ASN A 326 -16.97 -10.98 -27.53
CA ASN A 326 -17.81 -9.86 -27.92
C ASN A 326 -16.97 -8.73 -28.54
N PHE A 327 -17.61 -7.76 -29.18
CA PHE A 327 -16.93 -6.61 -29.75
C PHE A 327 -16.11 -5.86 -28.72
N HIS A 328 -14.88 -5.50 -29.09
CA HIS A 328 -13.99 -4.65 -28.30
C HIS A 328 -13.11 -3.81 -29.24
N LYS A 329 -12.82 -2.57 -28.84
CA LYS A 329 -11.96 -1.67 -29.63
C LYS A 329 -10.51 -2.13 -29.76
N GLY A 330 -10.02 -2.98 -28.84
CA GLY A 330 -8.69 -3.60 -28.89
C GLY A 330 -8.81 -5.04 -29.38
N ASP A 331 -8.14 -5.39 -30.45
CA ASP A 331 -8.37 -6.59 -31.27
C ASP A 331 -8.54 -7.89 -30.49
N ARG A 332 -7.58 -8.22 -29.62
CA ARG A 332 -7.59 -9.49 -28.87
C ARG A 332 -8.40 -9.44 -27.59
N ARG A 333 -8.67 -8.25 -27.04
CA ARG A 333 -9.36 -8.08 -25.73
C ARG A 333 -10.86 -8.39 -25.80
N GLY A 334 -11.42 -8.54 -26.99
CA GLY A 334 -12.79 -9.00 -27.20
C GLY A 334 -13.01 -10.48 -27.00
N ARG A 335 -11.93 -11.29 -26.94
CA ARG A 335 -12.02 -12.73 -26.70
C ARG A 335 -12.17 -13.01 -25.22
N SER A 336 -12.84 -14.12 -24.90
CA SER A 336 -13.15 -14.53 -23.53
C SER A 336 -11.93 -14.49 -22.60
N ALA A 337 -11.97 -13.63 -21.59
CA ALA A 337 -10.92 -13.48 -20.59
C ALA A 337 -10.76 -14.73 -19.71
N ALA A 338 -11.85 -15.48 -19.50
CA ALA A 338 -11.85 -16.67 -18.65
C ALA A 338 -11.23 -17.91 -19.32
N LEU A 339 -11.09 -17.91 -20.67
CA LEU A 339 -10.66 -19.06 -21.43
C LEU A 339 -9.34 -18.87 -22.19
N ASN A 340 -8.88 -17.63 -22.35
CA ASN A 340 -7.78 -17.33 -23.25
C ASN A 340 -6.63 -16.59 -22.59
N MET A 341 -5.41 -16.92 -22.99
CA MET A 341 -4.27 -16.03 -22.85
C MET A 341 -4.27 -15.04 -24.02
N VAL A 342 -4.06 -13.75 -23.72
CA VAL A 342 -4.16 -12.68 -24.71
C VAL A 342 -2.93 -11.81 -24.67
N ILE A 343 -2.14 -11.77 -25.74
CA ILE A 343 -1.02 -10.84 -25.87
C ILE A 343 -1.58 -9.44 -26.14
N THR A 344 -1.16 -8.47 -25.33
CA THR A 344 -1.54 -7.07 -25.47
C THR A 344 -0.33 -6.17 -25.28
N GLU A 345 -0.43 -4.93 -25.77
CA GLU A 345 0.55 -3.91 -25.46
C GLU A 345 0.49 -3.52 -23.97
N THR A 346 1.64 -3.19 -23.42
CA THR A 346 1.76 -2.52 -22.13
C THR A 346 2.56 -1.23 -22.27
N GLY A 347 2.06 -0.17 -21.65
CA GLY A 347 2.81 1.08 -21.52
C GLY A 347 3.78 1.09 -20.35
N ALA A 348 3.87 0.00 -19.57
CA ALA A 348 4.62 -0.02 -18.31
C ALA A 348 6.13 0.22 -18.51
N ALA A 349 6.76 -0.47 -19.47
CA ALA A 349 8.18 -0.27 -19.79
C ALA A 349 8.48 1.20 -20.14
N LYS A 350 7.64 1.82 -20.98
CA LYS A 350 7.76 3.24 -21.34
C LYS A 350 7.40 4.18 -20.19
N ALA A 351 6.52 3.74 -19.28
CA ALA A 351 6.13 4.55 -18.12
C ALA A 351 7.20 4.57 -17.02
N VAL A 352 8.09 3.58 -16.95
CA VAL A 352 9.22 3.56 -16.03
C VAL A 352 10.10 4.79 -16.23
N SER A 353 10.37 5.21 -17.47
CA SER A 353 11.21 6.37 -17.74
C SER A 353 10.65 7.70 -17.22
N LYS A 354 9.36 7.76 -16.88
CA LYS A 354 8.78 8.93 -16.22
C LYS A 354 9.23 9.07 -14.76
N ALA A 355 9.52 7.95 -14.11
CA ALA A 355 10.02 7.93 -12.73
C ALA A 355 11.55 7.74 -12.66
N LEU A 356 12.14 7.08 -13.67
CA LEU A 356 13.58 6.85 -13.82
C LEU A 356 14.01 7.31 -15.23
N PRO A 357 14.24 8.61 -15.44
CA PRO A 357 14.54 9.17 -16.76
C PRO A 357 15.77 8.57 -17.44
N GLN A 358 16.75 8.12 -16.67
CA GLN A 358 17.97 7.46 -17.16
C GLN A 358 17.70 6.11 -17.86
N LEU A 359 16.50 5.54 -17.70
CA LEU A 359 16.06 4.32 -18.39
C LEU A 359 15.25 4.59 -19.66
N GLU A 360 15.18 5.86 -20.11
CA GLU A 360 14.48 6.19 -21.35
C GLU A 360 15.11 5.50 -22.55
N GLY A 361 14.27 4.81 -23.35
CA GLY A 361 14.71 4.06 -24.52
C GLY A 361 15.41 2.73 -24.25
N LYS A 362 15.74 2.41 -22.99
CA LYS A 362 16.44 1.18 -22.62
C LYS A 362 15.52 -0.03 -22.43
N LEU A 363 14.22 0.19 -22.21
CA LEU A 363 13.26 -0.86 -21.89
C LEU A 363 12.22 -1.07 -22.99
N THR A 364 11.97 -2.33 -23.31
CA THR A 364 10.83 -2.77 -24.14
C THR A 364 9.86 -3.58 -23.26
N GLY A 365 8.62 -3.81 -23.73
CA GLY A 365 7.73 -4.67 -22.98
C GLY A 365 6.38 -4.90 -23.63
N ASN A 366 5.74 -5.98 -23.22
CA ASN A 366 4.35 -6.36 -23.55
C ASN A 366 3.69 -7.06 -22.35
N ALA A 367 2.43 -7.43 -22.54
CA ALA A 367 1.63 -8.10 -21.52
C ALA A 367 0.94 -9.34 -22.10
N ILE A 368 0.93 -10.41 -21.31
CA ILE A 368 0.11 -11.59 -21.55
C ILE A 368 -1.01 -11.58 -20.51
N ARG A 369 -2.25 -11.35 -20.93
CA ARG A 369 -3.41 -11.48 -20.06
C ARG A 369 -3.75 -12.94 -19.86
N VAL A 370 -3.99 -13.34 -18.61
CA VAL A 370 -4.26 -14.74 -18.22
C VAL A 370 -5.59 -14.86 -17.47
N PRO A 371 -6.21 -16.05 -17.44
CA PRO A 371 -7.50 -16.30 -16.79
C PRO A 371 -7.44 -16.33 -15.24
N THR A 372 -6.73 -15.40 -14.62
CA THR A 372 -6.69 -15.21 -13.18
C THR A 372 -7.35 -13.88 -12.81
N PRO A 373 -8.13 -13.81 -11.73
CA PRO A 373 -8.88 -12.58 -11.38
C PRO A 373 -8.02 -11.50 -10.74
N ASP A 374 -6.90 -11.87 -10.14
CA ASP A 374 -5.99 -10.97 -9.44
C ASP A 374 -4.61 -11.60 -9.28
N VAL A 375 -3.65 -10.81 -8.89
CA VAL A 375 -2.22 -11.06 -8.81
C VAL A 375 -1.60 -11.35 -10.18
N SER A 376 -0.73 -10.45 -10.54
CA SER A 376 0.05 -10.48 -11.77
C SER A 376 1.52 -10.75 -11.45
N MET A 377 2.30 -11.09 -12.47
CA MET A 377 3.74 -11.29 -12.34
C MET A 377 4.46 -10.54 -13.47
N ALA A 378 5.47 -9.76 -13.12
CA ALA A 378 6.37 -9.16 -14.09
C ALA A 378 7.68 -9.96 -14.17
N ILE A 379 8.16 -10.18 -15.39
CA ILE A 379 9.44 -10.79 -15.68
C ILE A 379 10.34 -9.67 -16.23
N LEU A 380 11.44 -9.40 -15.54
CA LEU A 380 12.41 -8.39 -15.91
C LEU A 380 13.66 -9.09 -16.45
N SER A 381 13.82 -9.12 -17.77
CA SER A 381 15.03 -9.61 -18.42
C SER A 381 15.96 -8.44 -18.65
N LEU A 382 17.07 -8.36 -17.90
CA LEU A 382 17.94 -7.21 -17.86
C LEU A 382 19.35 -7.57 -18.36
N GLN A 383 19.93 -6.71 -19.18
CA GLN A 383 21.36 -6.65 -19.42
C GLN A 383 21.93 -5.45 -18.65
N LEU A 384 22.97 -5.70 -17.87
CA LEU A 384 23.56 -4.78 -16.92
C LEU A 384 24.93 -4.27 -17.39
N GLU A 385 25.38 -3.15 -16.84
CA GLU A 385 26.68 -2.57 -17.18
C GLU A 385 27.81 -3.18 -16.34
N LYS A 386 27.50 -3.58 -15.10
CA LYS A 386 28.43 -4.20 -14.17
C LYS A 386 28.06 -5.66 -13.95
N PRO A 387 29.04 -6.52 -13.63
CA PRO A 387 28.77 -7.91 -13.28
C PRO A 387 27.78 -8.04 -12.13
N VAL A 388 26.86 -8.99 -12.27
CA VAL A 388 25.80 -9.22 -11.29
C VAL A 388 26.25 -10.14 -10.14
N GLY A 389 27.36 -10.85 -10.33
CA GLY A 389 27.81 -11.87 -9.40
C GLY A 389 26.96 -13.14 -9.43
N SER A 390 26.89 -13.84 -8.32
CA SER A 390 26.08 -15.03 -8.18
C SER A 390 24.59 -14.67 -7.97
N LYS A 391 23.71 -15.65 -8.21
CA LYS A 391 22.30 -15.57 -7.88
C LYS A 391 22.08 -15.23 -6.42
N GLU A 392 22.88 -15.83 -5.53
CA GLU A 392 22.80 -15.64 -4.08
C GLU A 392 23.15 -14.20 -3.70
N GLU A 393 24.17 -13.61 -4.29
CA GLU A 393 24.56 -12.21 -4.05
C GLU A 393 23.47 -11.25 -4.50
N LEU A 394 22.90 -11.46 -5.69
CA LEU A 394 21.79 -10.67 -6.20
C LEU A 394 20.54 -10.79 -5.32
N ASN A 395 20.19 -12.01 -4.91
CA ASN A 395 19.05 -12.26 -4.04
C ASN A 395 19.23 -11.62 -2.66
N ASN A 396 20.43 -11.71 -2.08
CA ASN A 396 20.76 -11.06 -0.81
C ASN A 396 20.62 -9.53 -0.91
N LEU A 397 21.11 -8.91 -2.00
CA LEU A 397 20.90 -7.49 -2.23
C LEU A 397 19.43 -7.11 -2.27
N LEU A 398 18.60 -7.82 -3.04
CA LEU A 398 17.18 -7.53 -3.17
C LEU A 398 16.42 -7.76 -1.86
N ARG A 399 16.77 -8.81 -1.12
CA ARG A 399 16.24 -9.09 0.22
C ARG A 399 16.60 -7.97 1.20
N GLU A 400 17.86 -7.54 1.25
CA GLU A 400 18.29 -6.43 2.12
C GLU A 400 17.56 -5.12 1.76
N ARG A 401 17.40 -4.84 0.48
CA ARG A 401 16.62 -3.65 0.04
C ARG A 401 15.16 -3.72 0.45
N SER A 402 14.53 -4.90 0.43
CA SER A 402 13.15 -5.10 0.88
C SER A 402 12.98 -4.93 2.39
N LEU A 403 14.01 -5.23 3.19
CA LEU A 403 13.93 -5.19 4.65
C LEU A 403 14.39 -3.87 5.26
N ARG A 404 15.48 -3.27 4.76
CA ARG A 404 16.21 -2.20 5.45
C ARG A 404 16.31 -0.89 4.68
N SER A 405 15.85 -0.81 3.42
CA SER A 405 15.93 0.43 2.64
C SER A 405 14.66 1.29 2.77
N ASN A 406 14.72 2.50 2.18
CA ASN A 406 13.54 3.35 1.99
C ASN A 406 12.46 2.69 1.11
N LEU A 407 12.83 1.67 0.32
CA LEU A 407 11.93 0.90 -0.55
C LEU A 407 11.24 -0.29 0.16
N ARG A 408 11.49 -0.52 1.46
CA ARG A 408 10.90 -1.62 2.26
C ARG A 408 9.36 -1.68 2.26
N ARG A 409 8.69 -0.61 1.86
CA ARG A 409 7.23 -0.58 1.72
C ARG A 409 6.78 -0.84 0.29
N GLN A 410 7.69 -0.78 -0.67
CA GLN A 410 7.46 -0.98 -2.10
C GLN A 410 7.91 -2.36 -2.56
N ILE A 411 9.08 -2.81 -2.12
CA ILE A 411 9.63 -4.11 -2.45
C ILE A 411 9.44 -5.04 -1.26
N ASP A 412 8.91 -6.23 -1.51
CA ASP A 412 8.93 -7.38 -0.62
C ASP A 412 9.71 -8.53 -1.28
N TYR A 413 10.03 -9.59 -0.56
CA TYR A 413 10.86 -10.68 -1.03
C TYR A 413 10.35 -12.02 -0.53
N THR A 414 10.38 -13.04 -1.37
CA THR A 414 10.07 -14.42 -1.00
C THR A 414 11.13 -15.38 -1.51
N ASP A 415 11.43 -16.40 -0.70
CA ASP A 415 12.27 -17.57 -1.03
C ASP A 415 11.51 -18.88 -0.77
N SER A 416 10.19 -18.83 -0.73
CA SER A 416 9.34 -20.00 -0.52
C SER A 416 9.22 -20.83 -1.80
N HIS A 417 9.39 -22.15 -1.67
CA HIS A 417 9.28 -23.10 -2.78
C HIS A 417 7.85 -23.34 -3.28
N GLU A 418 6.83 -22.91 -2.52
CA GLU A 418 5.42 -23.30 -2.75
C GLU A 418 4.53 -22.16 -3.16
N VAL A 419 5.05 -20.90 -3.25
CA VAL A 419 4.23 -19.73 -3.56
C VAL A 419 3.66 -19.76 -4.97
N VAL A 420 2.39 -19.36 -5.05
CA VAL A 420 1.66 -19.14 -6.29
C VAL A 420 0.88 -17.82 -6.20
N SER A 421 0.24 -17.40 -7.26
CA SER A 421 -0.43 -16.09 -7.34
C SER A 421 -1.40 -15.82 -6.19
N THR A 422 -2.14 -16.82 -5.72
CA THR A 422 -3.14 -16.64 -4.65
C THR A 422 -2.53 -16.30 -3.28
N ASP A 423 -1.26 -16.63 -3.06
CA ASP A 423 -0.56 -16.32 -1.79
C ASP A 423 -0.27 -14.83 -1.64
N PHE A 424 -0.27 -14.09 -2.75
CA PHE A 424 0.00 -12.65 -2.77
C PHE A 424 -1.26 -11.79 -2.79
N VAL A 425 -2.45 -12.39 -2.79
CA VAL A 425 -3.72 -11.63 -2.66
C VAL A 425 -3.75 -10.88 -1.34
N GLY A 426 -3.90 -9.56 -1.40
CA GLY A 426 -3.86 -8.69 -0.23
C GLY A 426 -2.45 -8.25 0.19
N SER A 427 -1.41 -8.56 -0.58
CA SER A 427 -0.07 -7.99 -0.39
C SER A 427 -0.12 -6.47 -0.47
N ARG A 428 0.58 -5.80 0.45
CA ARG A 428 0.65 -4.32 0.52
C ARG A 428 1.87 -3.75 -0.18
N ALA A 429 2.83 -4.58 -0.55
CA ALA A 429 3.98 -4.17 -1.33
C ALA A 429 3.57 -3.79 -2.76
N ALA A 430 4.36 -2.99 -3.42
CA ALA A 430 4.18 -2.71 -4.85
C ALA A 430 4.55 -3.92 -5.70
N GLY A 431 5.60 -4.65 -5.30
CA GLY A 431 6.04 -5.89 -5.90
C GLY A 431 6.76 -6.78 -4.88
N VAL A 432 6.66 -8.10 -5.08
CA VAL A 432 7.34 -9.13 -4.28
C VAL A 432 8.33 -9.87 -5.18
N VAL A 433 9.61 -9.72 -4.92
CA VAL A 433 10.66 -10.42 -5.69
C VAL A 433 10.69 -11.89 -5.31
N ASP A 434 10.62 -12.76 -6.31
CA ASP A 434 10.77 -14.21 -6.13
C ASP A 434 12.24 -14.61 -6.29
N GLY A 435 12.93 -14.78 -5.16
CA GLY A 435 14.35 -15.10 -5.16
C GLY A 435 14.66 -16.50 -5.69
N LEU A 436 13.74 -17.45 -5.56
CA LEU A 436 13.97 -18.79 -6.11
C LEU A 436 13.86 -18.81 -7.63
N ALA A 437 13.03 -17.95 -8.19
CA ALA A 437 12.86 -17.81 -9.62
C ALA A 437 13.94 -16.93 -10.29
N THR A 438 14.76 -16.18 -9.52
CA THR A 438 15.86 -15.36 -10.04
C THR A 438 16.83 -16.22 -10.86
N ILE A 439 17.22 -15.72 -12.04
CA ILE A 439 18.18 -16.37 -12.93
C ILE A 439 19.28 -15.36 -13.23
N THR A 440 20.54 -15.79 -13.11
CA THR A 440 21.70 -15.07 -13.62
C THR A 440 22.32 -15.86 -14.76
N SER A 441 22.78 -15.21 -15.83
CA SER A 441 23.38 -15.86 -16.97
C SER A 441 24.51 -15.01 -17.54
N GLY A 442 25.70 -15.56 -17.65
CA GLY A 442 26.90 -14.77 -17.90
C GLY A 442 27.16 -13.80 -16.75
N ASP A 443 28.00 -12.81 -17.00
CA ASP A 443 28.38 -11.85 -15.97
C ASP A 443 27.39 -10.66 -15.87
N ASP A 444 26.61 -10.39 -16.92
CA ASP A 444 25.84 -9.14 -17.07
C ASP A 444 24.34 -9.34 -17.33
N ASN A 445 23.82 -10.55 -17.20
CA ASN A 445 22.39 -10.79 -17.43
C ASN A 445 21.69 -11.29 -16.16
N ALA A 446 20.54 -10.69 -15.86
CA ALA A 446 19.67 -11.10 -14.79
C ALA A 446 18.20 -11.18 -15.26
N ILE A 447 17.49 -12.23 -14.83
CA ILE A 447 16.04 -12.34 -15.01
C ILE A 447 15.42 -12.39 -13.62
N LEU A 448 14.57 -11.41 -13.33
CA LEU A 448 13.86 -11.28 -12.07
C LEU A 448 12.37 -11.52 -12.28
N TYR A 449 11.74 -12.17 -11.33
CA TYR A 449 10.30 -12.39 -11.28
C TYR A 449 9.73 -11.58 -10.12
N VAL A 450 8.71 -10.76 -10.40
CA VAL A 450 8.11 -9.85 -9.43
C VAL A 450 6.60 -10.06 -9.41
N TRP A 451 6.09 -10.67 -8.34
CA TRP A 451 4.67 -10.80 -8.08
C TRP A 451 4.07 -9.48 -7.62
N TYR A 452 2.84 -9.18 -8.00
CA TYR A 452 2.16 -7.99 -7.50
C TYR A 452 0.64 -8.16 -7.51
N ASP A 453 0.01 -7.81 -6.37
CA ASP A 453 -1.43 -7.65 -6.30
C ASP A 453 -1.79 -6.36 -7.06
N ASN A 454 -2.28 -6.53 -8.27
CA ASN A 454 -2.55 -5.42 -9.19
C ASN A 454 -3.78 -4.59 -8.81
N GLU A 455 -4.54 -5.00 -7.81
CA GLU A 455 -5.70 -4.28 -7.27
C GLU A 455 -5.41 -3.70 -5.87
N PHE A 456 -5.20 -4.54 -4.86
CA PHE A 456 -5.02 -4.11 -3.46
C PHE A 456 -3.63 -3.54 -3.22
N GLY A 457 -2.57 -4.22 -3.67
CA GLY A 457 -1.19 -3.74 -3.58
C GLY A 457 -1.02 -2.40 -4.28
N TYR A 458 -1.58 -2.27 -5.49
CA TYR A 458 -1.63 -0.99 -6.19
C TYR A 458 -2.41 0.08 -5.44
N SER A 459 -3.58 -0.26 -4.87
CA SER A 459 -4.36 0.69 -4.06
C SER A 459 -3.57 1.18 -2.85
N CYS A 460 -2.72 0.33 -2.25
CA CYS A 460 -1.81 0.75 -1.19
C CYS A 460 -0.79 1.79 -1.69
N GLN A 461 -0.28 1.68 -2.93
CA GLN A 461 0.62 2.68 -3.50
C GLN A 461 -0.10 4.01 -3.74
N VAL A 462 -1.34 3.97 -4.26
CA VAL A 462 -2.17 5.18 -4.41
C VAL A 462 -2.32 5.93 -3.08
N ILE A 463 -2.60 5.20 -1.99
CA ILE A 463 -2.71 5.81 -0.66
C ILE A 463 -1.37 6.42 -0.20
N ARG A 464 -0.23 5.80 -0.53
CA ARG A 464 1.10 6.36 -0.21
C ARG A 464 1.36 7.67 -0.96
N VAL A 465 1.02 7.74 -2.25
CA VAL A 465 1.07 9.00 -3.01
C VAL A 465 0.20 10.06 -2.36
N LEU A 466 -1.03 9.69 -1.96
CA LEU A 466 -1.95 10.58 -1.27
C LEU A 466 -1.37 11.09 0.06
N GLU A 467 -0.74 10.21 0.86
CA GLU A 467 -0.04 10.58 2.10
C GLU A 467 1.10 11.58 1.84
N THR A 468 1.88 11.37 0.78
CA THR A 468 2.97 12.29 0.38
C THR A 468 2.40 13.65 -0.06
N MET A 469 1.30 13.67 -0.84
CA MET A 469 0.62 14.90 -1.23
C MET A 469 0.13 15.73 -0.05
N ILE A 470 -0.26 15.09 1.06
CA ILE A 470 -0.74 15.75 2.28
C ILE A 470 0.41 16.32 3.10
N GLY A 471 1.62 15.76 2.95
CA GLY A 471 2.79 16.20 3.72
C GLY A 471 2.81 15.77 5.18
N GLY A 472 1.83 15.00 5.62
CA GLY A 472 1.66 14.60 7.02
C GLY A 472 2.30 13.26 7.35
N LYS A 473 3.63 13.20 7.51
CA LYS A 473 4.27 12.02 8.11
C LYS A 473 4.23 12.14 9.63
N LEU A 474 3.65 11.14 10.30
CA LEU A 474 3.80 11.00 11.74
C LEU A 474 5.29 10.86 12.10
N GLN A 475 5.71 11.56 13.15
CA GLN A 475 7.04 11.36 13.71
C GLN A 475 7.18 9.89 14.13
N SER A 476 8.24 9.23 13.69
CA SER A 476 8.48 7.81 13.96
C SER A 476 9.53 7.62 15.02
N PHE A 477 9.31 6.67 15.93
CA PHE A 477 10.24 6.30 16.98
C PHE A 477 10.57 4.80 16.92
N PRO A 478 11.86 4.45 17.15
CA PRO A 478 12.98 5.39 17.23
C PRO A 478 13.10 6.21 15.94
N ALA A 479 13.67 7.41 16.03
CA ALA A 479 14.01 8.18 14.86
C ALA A 479 14.94 7.36 13.97
N ALA A 480 14.79 7.46 12.63
CA ALA A 480 15.75 6.87 11.72
C ALA A 480 17.13 7.51 11.97
N ALA A 481 18.14 6.64 12.08
CA ALA A 481 19.52 7.10 12.21
C ALA A 481 20.01 7.80 10.95
#